data_76551461afc448caaf45842f2ae6faa0
#
_entry.id   76551461afc448caaf45842f2ae6faa0
#
_cell.length_a   1.000
_cell.length_b   1.000
_cell.length_c   1.000
_cell.angle_alpha   90.00
_cell.angle_beta   90.00
_cell.angle_gamma   90.00
#
_symmetry.space_group_name_H-M   'P 1'
#
loop_
_entity.id
_entity.type
_entity.pdbx_description
1 polymer ?
#
loop_
_entity_poly.entity_id
_entity_poly.type
_entity_poly.pdbx_seq_one_letter_code
_entity_poly.pdbx_strand_id
1 'polypeptide(L)'
;MKKIVIIGGGLSGLAAGIYALKAGFSVTIVEKNNEIGGLCTTWYKDGIMIDGCVHWITGSSRGNMLPIYKEVGMLDDVKIYKPPFFYKYIYNDVVIEVSRDASKLKEQLFSFVNDSNDKSSLNLFFKLLKRFKNVPFHTGKPVSCLKKTEVVGYIKNIAPMALAWNKTINMSILDFANSFNSDVLKHFFLSFMPSYYSLTYFVGIISQFITDNADTIYCRSLDLSLNMKKKFKELGGNLILNEEITKLNIENNSIVNIESLNKKYEADYYINASPLHYFYEKLLDKQYHDKYVDYIFDDIINYPLISTVYIAMKIDKEYKEPIDHFTLIHYEEGITVGSSKNQTLHYRAYPYLKNNDGSTTLICLIDLHVKDYDVFKEKYENGTYYEYKEELGNLAMNVYINKFPKVKDYISLVDVASPLSFEKKTYTYKGAYLSSLATPFGERKSFEIKDKFISNLYHAGQWITQIGGIPRSLSNGKFAIDEIVHQMELMNNNKNNMK
;
A
#
# COMPACT_ATOMS: atom_id res chain seq x y z
N MET A 1 30.57 -13.21 -12.45
CA MET A 1 29.17 -13.03 -12.01
C MET A 1 28.91 -11.53 -11.96
N LYS A 2 27.85 -11.03 -12.62
CA LYS A 2 27.50 -9.60 -12.59
C LYS A 2 26.94 -9.21 -11.24
N LYS A 3 27.19 -7.96 -10.85
CA LYS A 3 26.83 -7.40 -9.56
C LYS A 3 25.64 -6.45 -9.67
N ILE A 4 24.74 -6.51 -8.70
CA ILE A 4 23.64 -5.56 -8.54
C ILE A 4 23.72 -4.94 -7.14
N VAL A 5 23.61 -3.61 -7.07
CA VAL A 5 23.41 -2.88 -5.81
C VAL A 5 21.99 -2.30 -5.80
N ILE A 6 21.29 -2.51 -4.69
CA ILE A 6 19.89 -2.07 -4.48
C ILE A 6 19.87 -1.05 -3.36
N ILE A 7 19.29 0.12 -3.63
CA ILE A 7 19.11 1.21 -2.67
C ILE A 7 17.74 1.06 -2.01
N GLY A 8 17.71 0.69 -0.74
CA GLY A 8 16.51 0.50 0.07
C GLY A 8 16.12 -0.97 0.30
N GLY A 9 15.93 -1.33 1.57
CA GLY A 9 15.59 -2.66 2.07
C GLY A 9 14.10 -2.86 2.35
N GLY A 10 13.21 -2.11 1.69
CA GLY A 10 11.76 -2.33 1.73
C GLY A 10 11.36 -3.60 0.98
N LEU A 11 10.06 -3.95 0.98
CA LEU A 11 9.55 -5.16 0.30
C LEU A 11 9.98 -5.24 -1.17
N SER A 12 10.04 -4.10 -1.85
CA SER A 12 10.44 -4.06 -3.26
C SER A 12 11.93 -4.37 -3.47
N GLY A 13 12.79 -3.80 -2.63
CA GLY A 13 14.23 -4.07 -2.68
C GLY A 13 14.55 -5.52 -2.31
N LEU A 14 13.86 -6.07 -1.30
CA LEU A 14 13.99 -7.50 -0.94
C LEU A 14 13.51 -8.40 -2.08
N ALA A 15 12.37 -8.09 -2.72
CA ALA A 15 11.88 -8.85 -3.87
C ALA A 15 12.87 -8.80 -5.05
N ALA A 16 13.34 -7.61 -5.43
CA ALA A 16 14.35 -7.44 -6.47
C ALA A 16 15.62 -8.24 -6.14
N GLY A 17 16.09 -8.16 -4.89
CA GLY A 17 17.27 -8.89 -4.45
C GLY A 17 17.12 -10.42 -4.55
N ILE A 18 15.99 -10.96 -4.12
CA ILE A 18 15.70 -12.39 -4.18
C ILE A 18 15.65 -12.86 -5.64
N TYR A 19 14.94 -12.15 -6.52
CA TYR A 19 14.86 -12.51 -7.94
C TYR A 19 16.21 -12.35 -8.64
N ALA A 20 17.02 -11.35 -8.29
CA ALA A 20 18.37 -11.17 -8.83
C ALA A 20 19.30 -12.33 -8.43
N LEU A 21 19.28 -12.77 -7.16
CA LEU A 21 20.05 -13.93 -6.71
C LEU A 21 19.62 -15.20 -7.45
N LYS A 22 18.31 -15.42 -7.62
CA LYS A 22 17.78 -16.55 -8.40
C LYS A 22 18.20 -16.50 -9.88
N ALA A 23 18.42 -15.31 -10.42
CA ALA A 23 18.90 -15.11 -11.79
C ALA A 23 20.44 -15.19 -11.91
N GLY A 24 21.16 -15.48 -10.82
CA GLY A 24 22.61 -15.70 -10.82
C GLY A 24 23.45 -14.43 -10.68
N PHE A 25 22.90 -13.33 -10.18
CA PHE A 25 23.65 -12.12 -9.84
C PHE A 25 24.26 -12.19 -8.44
N SER A 26 25.32 -11.43 -8.19
CA SER A 26 25.78 -11.07 -6.85
C SER A 26 25.02 -9.82 -6.40
N VAL A 27 24.38 -9.84 -5.23
CA VAL A 27 23.46 -8.78 -4.82
C VAL A 27 23.83 -8.21 -3.47
N THR A 28 23.89 -6.88 -3.40
CA THR A 28 23.99 -6.12 -2.16
C THR A 28 22.79 -5.19 -2.03
N ILE A 29 22.06 -5.27 -0.91
CA ILE A 29 21.03 -4.30 -0.51
C ILE A 29 21.65 -3.37 0.52
N VAL A 30 21.47 -2.05 0.34
CA VAL A 30 21.92 -1.01 1.26
C VAL A 30 20.70 -0.30 1.82
N GLU A 31 20.50 -0.37 3.14
CA GLU A 31 19.36 0.19 3.87
C GLU A 31 19.82 1.20 4.93
N LYS A 32 19.19 2.37 4.95
CA LYS A 32 19.54 3.45 5.89
C LYS A 32 19.15 3.15 7.34
N ASN A 33 18.09 2.39 7.53
CA ASN A 33 17.59 2.04 8.86
C ASN A 33 18.33 0.82 9.44
N ASN A 34 18.17 0.63 10.74
CA ASN A 34 18.66 -0.55 11.45
C ASN A 34 17.84 -1.83 11.19
N GLU A 35 16.71 -1.71 10.47
CA GLU A 35 15.83 -2.84 10.12
C GLU A 35 15.26 -2.64 8.72
N ILE A 36 14.93 -3.75 8.06
CA ILE A 36 14.31 -3.80 6.74
C ILE A 36 12.78 -3.62 6.81
N GLY A 37 12.14 -3.56 5.65
CA GLY A 37 10.67 -3.58 5.50
C GLY A 37 10.08 -2.25 5.02
N GLY A 38 10.77 -1.14 5.25
CA GLY A 38 10.27 0.18 4.87
C GLY A 38 8.95 0.51 5.58
N LEU A 39 7.86 0.71 4.81
CA LEU A 39 6.51 0.89 5.36
C LEU A 39 5.89 -0.40 5.94
N CYS A 40 6.35 -1.58 5.51
CA CYS A 40 5.86 -2.86 6.03
C CYS A 40 6.60 -3.20 7.32
N THR A 41 6.21 -2.55 8.40
CA THR A 41 6.90 -2.58 9.70
C THR A 41 5.93 -2.66 10.87
N THR A 42 6.47 -3.01 12.02
CA THR A 42 5.81 -3.00 13.33
C THR A 42 6.74 -2.32 14.31
N TRP A 43 6.22 -1.49 15.19
CA TRP A 43 7.01 -0.87 16.28
C TRP A 43 6.34 -1.09 17.62
N TYR A 44 7.06 -0.74 18.67
CA TYR A 44 6.57 -0.89 20.04
C TYR A 44 6.67 0.45 20.78
N LYS A 45 5.66 0.76 21.55
CA LYS A 45 5.63 1.87 22.49
C LYS A 45 5.17 1.33 23.83
N ASP A 46 6.02 1.51 24.86
CA ASP A 46 5.76 1.03 26.23
C ASP A 46 5.34 -0.45 26.31
N GLY A 47 5.97 -1.30 25.49
CA GLY A 47 5.68 -2.74 25.40
C GLY A 47 4.44 -3.12 24.58
N ILE A 48 3.69 -2.15 24.10
CA ILE A 48 2.50 -2.35 23.25
C ILE A 48 2.91 -2.39 21.78
N MET A 49 2.50 -3.44 21.08
CA MET A 49 2.75 -3.65 19.68
C MET A 49 1.86 -2.74 18.82
N ILE A 50 2.46 -2.02 17.88
CA ILE A 50 1.75 -1.19 16.90
C ILE A 50 2.10 -1.71 15.51
N ASP A 51 1.12 -2.33 14.83
CA ASP A 51 1.32 -2.89 13.51
C ASP A 51 1.00 -1.87 12.43
N GLY A 52 1.98 -1.52 11.62
CA GLY A 52 1.96 -0.32 10.78
C GLY A 52 1.59 -0.51 9.32
N CYS A 53 1.22 -1.72 8.85
CA CYS A 53 1.08 -1.91 7.41
C CYS A 53 -0.09 -2.82 7.00
N VAL A 54 -0.04 -4.11 7.34
CA VAL A 54 -0.90 -5.12 6.71
C VAL A 54 -2.27 -5.14 7.32
N HIS A 55 -3.23 -4.62 6.57
CA HIS A 55 -4.64 -4.69 6.94
C HIS A 55 -5.33 -5.92 6.34
N TRP A 56 -4.92 -6.32 5.15
CA TRP A 56 -5.25 -7.56 4.44
C TRP A 56 -4.22 -7.80 3.34
N ILE A 57 -4.12 -9.05 2.87
CA ILE A 57 -3.28 -9.42 1.74
C ILE A 57 -4.17 -9.78 0.57
N THR A 58 -4.16 -8.96 -0.46
CA THR A 58 -4.87 -9.23 -1.71
C THR A 58 -4.09 -10.22 -2.57
N GLY A 59 -4.77 -11.22 -3.13
CA GLY A 59 -4.11 -12.30 -3.88
C GLY A 59 -3.50 -13.38 -2.98
N SER A 60 -3.96 -13.49 -1.73
CA SER A 60 -3.46 -14.43 -0.72
C SER A 60 -3.74 -15.90 -1.02
N SER A 61 -4.84 -16.19 -1.73
CA SER A 61 -5.32 -17.56 -1.94
C SER A 61 -5.25 -18.02 -3.39
N ARG A 62 -5.25 -17.09 -4.34
CA ARG A 62 -5.23 -17.42 -5.78
C ARG A 62 -4.74 -16.24 -6.63
N GLY A 63 -4.67 -16.49 -7.95
CA GLY A 63 -4.26 -15.48 -8.92
C GLY A 63 -2.75 -15.36 -9.04
N ASN A 64 -2.32 -14.33 -9.77
CA ASN A 64 -0.93 -14.17 -10.15
C ASN A 64 -0.01 -13.58 -9.06
N MET A 65 -0.57 -13.14 -7.92
CA MET A 65 0.23 -12.69 -6.78
C MET A 65 0.71 -13.83 -5.88
N LEU A 66 -0.09 -14.87 -5.71
CA LEU A 66 0.25 -15.99 -4.81
C LEU A 66 1.61 -16.65 -5.13
N PRO A 67 1.96 -16.90 -6.42
CA PRO A 67 3.29 -17.37 -6.75
C PRO A 67 4.41 -16.42 -6.29
N ILE A 68 4.24 -15.10 -6.49
CA ILE A 68 5.25 -14.12 -6.07
C ILE A 68 5.43 -14.16 -4.56
N TYR A 69 4.36 -14.17 -3.76
CA TYR A 69 4.45 -14.26 -2.30
C TYR A 69 5.24 -15.50 -1.82
N LYS A 70 5.01 -16.64 -2.48
CA LYS A 70 5.74 -17.89 -2.19
C LYS A 70 7.20 -17.84 -2.67
N GLU A 71 7.45 -17.33 -3.86
CA GLU A 71 8.78 -17.26 -4.45
C GLU A 71 9.74 -16.37 -3.66
N VAL A 72 9.22 -15.30 -3.06
CA VAL A 72 10.02 -14.39 -2.21
C VAL A 72 10.02 -14.81 -0.73
N GLY A 73 9.32 -15.89 -0.37
CA GLY A 73 9.25 -16.40 1.00
C GLY A 73 8.43 -15.53 1.95
N MET A 74 7.66 -14.56 1.46
CA MET A 74 6.94 -13.61 2.31
C MET A 74 5.90 -14.28 3.21
N LEU A 75 5.23 -15.31 2.70
CA LEU A 75 4.18 -16.06 3.42
C LEU A 75 4.69 -17.39 4.00
N ASP A 76 6.01 -17.63 4.07
CA ASP A 76 6.57 -18.83 4.68
C ASP A 76 6.21 -18.84 6.17
N ASP A 77 5.63 -19.95 6.63
CA ASP A 77 5.16 -20.15 8.00
C ASP A 77 4.08 -19.17 8.49
N VAL A 78 3.46 -18.39 7.58
CA VAL A 78 2.40 -17.45 7.92
C VAL A 78 1.03 -18.12 7.87
N LYS A 79 0.32 -18.05 9.00
CA LYS A 79 -1.07 -18.50 9.11
C LYS A 79 -2.00 -17.47 8.52
N ILE A 80 -2.85 -17.88 7.58
CA ILE A 80 -3.88 -17.04 6.98
C ILE A 80 -5.15 -17.11 7.85
N TYR A 81 -5.69 -15.93 8.19
CA TYR A 81 -6.97 -15.78 8.86
C TYR A 81 -8.02 -15.28 7.87
N LYS A 82 -9.14 -15.97 7.82
CA LYS A 82 -10.29 -15.62 6.99
C LYS A 82 -11.41 -15.06 7.86
N PRO A 83 -11.45 -13.74 8.10
CA PRO A 83 -12.52 -13.15 8.88
C PRO A 83 -13.87 -13.35 8.19
N PRO A 84 -14.98 -13.49 8.94
CA PRO A 84 -16.31 -13.71 8.36
C PRO A 84 -16.84 -12.46 7.61
N PHE A 85 -16.36 -11.29 7.97
CA PHE A 85 -16.63 -10.02 7.29
C PHE A 85 -15.32 -9.26 7.08
N PHE A 86 -15.30 -8.37 6.07
CA PHE A 86 -14.16 -7.52 5.80
C PHE A 86 -14.07 -6.39 6.81
N TYR A 87 -15.17 -5.65 6.97
CA TYR A 87 -15.36 -4.65 8.02
C TYR A 87 -16.83 -4.55 8.41
N LYS A 88 -17.09 -4.02 9.61
CA LYS A 88 -18.40 -3.52 10.02
C LYS A 88 -18.43 -2.02 9.81
N TYR A 89 -19.46 -1.53 9.17
CA TYR A 89 -19.76 -0.11 9.08
C TYR A 89 -20.92 0.23 10.00
N ILE A 90 -20.72 1.22 10.86
CA ILE A 90 -21.70 1.66 11.84
C ILE A 90 -22.09 3.09 11.51
N TYR A 91 -23.35 3.27 11.13
CA TYR A 91 -23.97 4.55 10.80
C TYR A 91 -25.20 4.74 11.71
N ASN A 92 -25.13 5.67 12.67
CA ASN A 92 -26.11 5.78 13.75
C ASN A 92 -26.33 4.42 14.44
N ASP A 93 -27.57 3.91 14.40
CA ASP A 93 -27.95 2.59 14.95
C ASP A 93 -27.89 1.46 13.93
N VAL A 94 -27.52 1.78 12.69
CA VAL A 94 -27.40 0.80 11.60
C VAL A 94 -26.01 0.19 11.59
N VAL A 95 -25.94 -1.15 11.55
CA VAL A 95 -24.69 -1.91 11.38
C VAL A 95 -24.73 -2.67 10.07
N ILE A 96 -23.76 -2.42 9.19
CA ILE A 96 -23.59 -3.15 7.93
C ILE A 96 -22.33 -3.97 8.00
N GLU A 97 -22.44 -5.28 7.83
CA GLU A 97 -21.29 -6.18 7.73
C GLU A 97 -20.95 -6.47 6.26
N VAL A 98 -19.76 -6.11 5.82
CA VAL A 98 -19.27 -6.52 4.50
C VAL A 98 -18.87 -7.99 4.56
N SER A 99 -19.88 -8.85 4.47
CA SER A 99 -19.77 -10.30 4.57
C SER A 99 -19.00 -10.92 3.39
N ARG A 100 -18.29 -12.04 3.62
CA ARG A 100 -17.77 -12.89 2.52
C ARG A 100 -18.90 -13.50 1.70
N ASP A 101 -20.05 -13.75 2.31
CA ASP A 101 -21.24 -14.19 1.58
C ASP A 101 -21.90 -12.99 0.87
N ALA A 102 -21.69 -12.94 -0.44
CA ALA A 102 -22.24 -11.88 -1.28
C ALA A 102 -23.79 -11.81 -1.22
N SER A 103 -24.48 -12.92 -0.90
CA SER A 103 -25.94 -12.95 -0.79
C SER A 103 -26.38 -12.25 0.47
N LYS A 104 -25.71 -12.48 1.61
CA LYS A 104 -25.97 -11.77 2.87
C LYS A 104 -25.71 -10.27 2.74
N LEU A 105 -24.55 -9.89 2.13
CA LEU A 105 -24.27 -8.48 1.87
C LEU A 105 -25.36 -7.86 0.98
N LYS A 106 -25.79 -8.59 -0.05
CA LYS A 106 -26.85 -8.11 -0.95
C LYS A 106 -28.16 -7.91 -0.21
N GLU A 107 -28.63 -8.89 0.54
CA GLU A 107 -29.86 -8.82 1.34
C GLU A 107 -29.83 -7.62 2.28
N GLN A 108 -28.73 -7.45 3.02
CA GLN A 108 -28.55 -6.35 3.95
C GLN A 108 -28.58 -4.99 3.26
N LEU A 109 -27.86 -4.77 2.17
CA LEU A 109 -27.88 -3.49 1.47
C LEU A 109 -29.23 -3.21 0.80
N PHE A 110 -29.94 -4.23 0.29
CA PHE A 110 -31.26 -4.07 -0.29
C PHE A 110 -32.34 -3.72 0.73
N SER A 111 -32.15 -3.99 2.03
CA SER A 111 -33.10 -3.54 3.07
C SER A 111 -33.13 -2.03 3.27
N PHE A 112 -32.13 -1.30 2.75
CA PHE A 112 -32.04 0.16 2.82
C PHE A 112 -32.44 0.87 1.53
N VAL A 113 -33.00 0.15 0.56
CA VAL A 113 -33.46 0.72 -0.72
C VAL A 113 -34.73 1.53 -0.50
N ASN A 114 -34.72 2.80 -0.89
CA ASN A 114 -35.85 3.70 -0.79
C ASN A 114 -36.67 3.74 -2.09
N ASP A 115 -36.01 3.58 -3.26
CA ASP A 115 -36.64 3.73 -4.56
C ASP A 115 -35.99 2.90 -5.70
N SER A 116 -36.43 3.17 -6.93
CA SER A 116 -35.90 2.49 -8.12
C SER A 116 -34.46 2.86 -8.48
N ASN A 117 -33.98 4.06 -8.09
CA ASN A 117 -32.60 4.50 -8.33
C ASN A 117 -31.65 3.74 -7.44
N ASP A 118 -31.94 3.65 -6.14
CA ASP A 118 -31.18 2.85 -5.17
C ASP A 118 -31.09 1.39 -5.64
N LYS A 119 -32.23 0.81 -6.04
CA LYS A 119 -32.29 -0.56 -6.55
C LYS A 119 -31.43 -0.76 -7.80
N SER A 120 -31.47 0.19 -8.72
CA SER A 120 -30.68 0.14 -9.95
C SER A 120 -29.18 0.22 -9.67
N SER A 121 -28.76 1.13 -8.81
CA SER A 121 -27.36 1.35 -8.42
C SER A 121 -26.80 0.15 -7.66
N LEU A 122 -27.55 -0.44 -6.74
CA LEU A 122 -27.15 -1.69 -6.07
C LEU A 122 -27.05 -2.87 -7.06
N ASN A 123 -27.97 -3.02 -7.99
CA ASN A 123 -27.88 -4.05 -9.01
C ASN A 123 -26.62 -3.88 -9.88
N LEU A 124 -26.28 -2.64 -10.23
CA LEU A 124 -25.03 -2.33 -10.91
C LEU A 124 -23.83 -2.74 -10.06
N PHE A 125 -23.79 -2.38 -8.79
CA PHE A 125 -22.70 -2.73 -7.87
C PHE A 125 -22.46 -4.25 -7.83
N PHE A 126 -23.49 -5.05 -7.57
CA PHE A 126 -23.35 -6.50 -7.51
C PHE A 126 -22.99 -7.13 -8.88
N LYS A 127 -23.41 -6.52 -9.99
CA LYS A 127 -22.95 -6.92 -11.33
C LYS A 127 -21.46 -6.64 -11.51
N LEU A 128 -20.97 -5.49 -11.04
CA LEU A 128 -19.56 -5.12 -11.08
C LEU A 128 -18.71 -6.05 -10.22
N LEU A 129 -19.13 -6.37 -8.98
CA LEU A 129 -18.43 -7.34 -8.12
C LEU A 129 -18.17 -8.68 -8.84
N LYS A 130 -19.17 -9.20 -9.55
CA LYS A 130 -19.01 -10.44 -10.34
C LYS A 130 -18.00 -10.30 -11.47
N ARG A 131 -17.89 -9.12 -12.09
CA ARG A 131 -16.97 -8.86 -13.21
C ARG A 131 -15.52 -8.71 -12.73
N PHE A 132 -15.32 -8.22 -11.51
CA PHE A 132 -13.99 -8.02 -10.92
C PHE A 132 -13.42 -9.24 -10.18
N LYS A 133 -14.13 -10.37 -10.20
CA LYS A 133 -13.75 -11.60 -9.48
C LYS A 133 -12.32 -12.09 -9.78
N ASN A 134 -11.85 -11.96 -11.01
CA ASN A 134 -10.57 -12.53 -11.48
C ASN A 134 -9.65 -11.46 -12.07
N VAL A 135 -9.60 -10.26 -11.45
CA VAL A 135 -8.69 -9.19 -11.90
C VAL A 135 -7.25 -9.60 -11.66
N PRO A 136 -6.40 -9.62 -12.71
CA PRO A 136 -4.98 -9.84 -12.51
C PRO A 136 -4.33 -8.59 -11.92
N PHE A 137 -3.44 -8.77 -10.93
CA PHE A 137 -2.71 -7.67 -10.28
C PHE A 137 -1.55 -7.14 -11.12
N HIS A 138 -1.02 -7.97 -12.02
CA HIS A 138 0.09 -7.60 -12.90
C HIS A 138 0.08 -8.44 -14.19
N THR A 139 0.89 -8.04 -15.15
CA THR A 139 1.02 -8.70 -16.46
C THR A 139 1.89 -9.98 -16.44
N GLY A 140 2.48 -10.33 -15.29
CA GLY A 140 3.43 -11.43 -15.14
C GLY A 140 4.88 -11.02 -15.38
N LYS A 141 5.12 -10.14 -16.34
CA LYS A 141 6.41 -9.54 -16.72
C LYS A 141 6.19 -8.07 -17.09
N PRO A 142 7.22 -7.23 -17.16
CA PRO A 142 7.14 -5.91 -17.80
C PRO A 142 6.56 -6.01 -19.22
N VAL A 143 5.82 -5.00 -19.64
CA VAL A 143 5.21 -5.00 -20.98
C VAL A 143 6.28 -5.06 -22.08
N SER A 144 7.42 -4.43 -21.86
CA SER A 144 8.64 -4.47 -22.72
C SER A 144 9.18 -5.91 -22.94
N CYS A 145 8.98 -6.81 -21.96
CA CYS A 145 9.45 -8.19 -21.98
C CYS A 145 8.41 -9.19 -22.51
N LEU A 146 7.17 -8.74 -22.83
CA LEU A 146 6.10 -9.63 -23.30
C LEU A 146 6.28 -9.99 -24.77
N LYS A 147 6.17 -11.30 -25.09
CA LYS A 147 6.02 -11.76 -26.46
C LYS A 147 4.60 -11.43 -26.97
N LYS A 148 4.45 -11.27 -28.29
CA LYS A 148 3.13 -10.98 -28.91
C LYS A 148 2.04 -11.97 -28.50
N THR A 149 2.37 -13.26 -28.37
CA THR A 149 1.46 -14.31 -27.91
C THR A 149 1.02 -14.15 -26.45
N GLU A 150 1.93 -13.70 -25.58
CA GLU A 150 1.63 -13.42 -24.17
C GLU A 150 0.71 -12.20 -24.04
N VAL A 151 0.92 -11.15 -24.85
CA VAL A 151 0.04 -9.97 -24.92
C VAL A 151 -1.38 -10.37 -25.32
N VAL A 152 -1.54 -11.21 -26.35
CA VAL A 152 -2.85 -11.70 -26.78
C VAL A 152 -3.52 -12.52 -25.67
N GLY A 153 -2.77 -13.38 -24.99
CA GLY A 153 -3.26 -14.14 -23.82
C GLY A 153 -3.74 -13.23 -22.69
N TYR A 154 -2.95 -12.21 -22.37
CA TYR A 154 -3.32 -11.23 -21.35
C TYR A 154 -4.60 -10.48 -21.72
N ILE A 155 -4.72 -9.97 -22.96
CA ILE A 155 -5.92 -9.27 -23.44
C ILE A 155 -7.15 -10.16 -23.34
N LYS A 156 -7.08 -11.45 -23.73
CA LYS A 156 -8.18 -12.40 -23.59
C LYS A 156 -8.62 -12.56 -22.13
N ASN A 157 -7.69 -12.59 -21.20
CA ASN A 157 -7.99 -12.74 -19.77
C ASN A 157 -8.68 -11.51 -19.17
N ILE A 158 -8.33 -10.30 -19.63
CA ILE A 158 -8.92 -9.06 -19.11
C ILE A 158 -10.19 -8.62 -19.89
N ALA A 159 -10.42 -9.15 -21.11
CA ALA A 159 -11.53 -8.73 -21.98
C ALA A 159 -12.92 -8.81 -21.29
N PRO A 160 -13.26 -9.85 -20.49
CA PRO A 160 -14.55 -9.93 -19.82
C PRO A 160 -14.79 -8.79 -18.82
N MET A 161 -13.70 -8.18 -18.33
CA MET A 161 -13.71 -7.11 -17.35
C MET A 161 -13.57 -5.73 -18.00
N ALA A 162 -13.04 -5.63 -19.22
CA ALA A 162 -12.64 -4.36 -19.83
C ALA A 162 -13.75 -3.30 -19.87
N LEU A 163 -14.99 -3.68 -20.20
CA LEU A 163 -16.14 -2.76 -20.20
C LEU A 163 -16.50 -2.30 -18.77
N ALA A 164 -16.46 -3.23 -17.80
CA ALA A 164 -16.71 -2.88 -16.40
C ALA A 164 -15.62 -1.97 -15.86
N TRP A 165 -14.36 -2.27 -16.18
CA TRP A 165 -13.21 -1.43 -15.85
C TRP A 165 -13.35 -0.02 -16.41
N ASN A 166 -13.62 0.12 -17.72
CA ASN A 166 -13.75 1.44 -18.35
C ASN A 166 -14.87 2.28 -17.73
N LYS A 167 -16.00 1.64 -17.36
CA LYS A 167 -17.11 2.33 -16.68
C LYS A 167 -16.70 2.80 -15.27
N THR A 168 -16.07 1.95 -14.48
CA THR A 168 -15.76 2.22 -13.07
C THR A 168 -14.55 3.12 -12.88
N ILE A 169 -13.57 3.05 -13.79
CA ILE A 169 -12.35 3.86 -13.70
C ILE A 169 -12.61 5.34 -14.00
N ASN A 170 -13.65 5.62 -14.81
CA ASN A 170 -14.09 6.97 -15.17
C ASN A 170 -15.24 7.50 -14.30
N MET A 171 -15.55 6.83 -13.19
CA MET A 171 -16.56 7.20 -12.21
C MET A 171 -15.90 7.29 -10.84
N SER A 172 -16.08 8.39 -10.13
CA SER A 172 -15.60 8.49 -8.74
C SER A 172 -16.51 7.69 -7.79
N ILE A 173 -15.97 7.40 -6.61
CA ILE A 173 -16.79 6.83 -5.52
C ILE A 173 -17.90 7.82 -5.14
N LEU A 174 -17.62 9.14 -5.17
CA LEU A 174 -18.60 10.19 -4.90
C LEU A 174 -19.74 10.16 -5.93
N ASP A 175 -19.43 10.07 -7.23
CA ASP A 175 -20.45 10.01 -8.28
C ASP A 175 -21.37 8.80 -8.09
N PHE A 176 -20.78 7.67 -7.73
CA PHE A 176 -21.54 6.46 -7.47
C PHE A 176 -22.40 6.58 -6.20
N ALA A 177 -21.86 7.12 -5.12
CA ALA A 177 -22.59 7.37 -3.88
C ALA A 177 -23.77 8.35 -4.08
N ASN A 178 -23.58 9.37 -4.92
CA ASN A 178 -24.64 10.32 -5.26
C ASN A 178 -25.75 9.74 -6.16
N SER A 179 -25.61 8.52 -6.66
CA SER A 179 -26.69 7.82 -7.37
C SER A 179 -27.73 7.20 -6.41
N PHE A 180 -27.49 7.27 -5.09
CA PHE A 180 -28.41 6.79 -4.07
C PHE A 180 -29.21 7.93 -3.44
N ASN A 181 -30.51 7.70 -3.22
CA ASN A 181 -31.39 8.55 -2.44
C ASN A 181 -31.45 8.10 -0.96
N SER A 182 -31.05 6.88 -0.67
CA SER A 182 -30.88 6.36 0.68
C SER A 182 -29.60 6.90 1.32
N ASP A 183 -29.72 7.66 2.41
CA ASP A 183 -28.57 8.20 3.15
C ASP A 183 -27.67 7.09 3.68
N VAL A 184 -28.24 5.99 4.16
CA VAL A 184 -27.47 4.82 4.63
C VAL A 184 -26.60 4.26 3.53
N LEU A 185 -27.14 4.05 2.32
CA LEU A 185 -26.39 3.54 1.18
C LEU A 185 -25.34 4.54 0.70
N LYS A 186 -25.71 5.81 0.61
CA LYS A 186 -24.77 6.88 0.22
C LYS A 186 -23.58 6.91 1.15
N HIS A 187 -23.78 6.99 2.45
CA HIS A 187 -22.71 7.02 3.44
C HIS A 187 -21.91 5.70 3.50
N PHE A 188 -22.54 4.55 3.29
CA PHE A 188 -21.84 3.27 3.17
C PHE A 188 -20.79 3.29 2.06
N PHE A 189 -21.13 3.77 0.86
CA PHE A 189 -20.18 3.85 -0.25
C PHE A 189 -19.08 4.89 -0.04
N LEU A 190 -19.31 5.92 0.77
CA LEU A 190 -18.32 6.95 1.11
C LEU A 190 -17.43 6.58 2.30
N SER A 191 -17.69 5.46 3.00
CA SER A 191 -17.09 5.16 4.29
C SER A 191 -15.67 4.61 4.24
N PHE A 192 -15.29 3.91 3.16
CA PHE A 192 -14.11 3.04 3.16
C PHE A 192 -12.88 3.65 2.48
N MET A 193 -13.07 4.51 1.52
CA MET A 193 -11.99 5.12 0.73
C MET A 193 -12.32 6.60 0.43
N PRO A 194 -11.31 7.46 0.22
CA PRO A 194 -11.54 8.82 -0.24
C PRO A 194 -12.43 8.88 -1.49
N SER A 195 -13.43 9.74 -1.44
CA SER A 195 -14.53 9.81 -2.41
C SER A 195 -14.13 10.19 -3.84
N TYR A 196 -12.99 10.84 -4.00
CA TYR A 196 -12.45 11.29 -5.30
C TYR A 196 -11.75 10.18 -6.10
N TYR A 197 -11.47 9.01 -5.50
CA TYR A 197 -10.90 7.89 -6.24
C TYR A 197 -11.91 7.21 -7.14
N SER A 198 -11.39 6.56 -8.19
CA SER A 198 -12.23 5.77 -9.10
C SER A 198 -12.90 4.61 -8.40
N LEU A 199 -14.18 4.39 -8.69
CA LEU A 199 -15.00 3.29 -8.15
C LEU A 199 -14.37 1.91 -8.35
N THR A 200 -13.51 1.75 -9.37
CA THR A 200 -12.75 0.54 -9.66
C THR A 200 -12.06 -0.05 -8.43
N TYR A 201 -11.45 0.81 -7.59
CA TYR A 201 -10.69 0.34 -6.42
C TYR A 201 -11.59 -0.20 -5.33
N PHE A 202 -12.68 0.52 -5.03
CA PHE A 202 -13.68 0.05 -4.08
C PHE A 202 -14.27 -1.30 -4.50
N VAL A 203 -14.77 -1.38 -5.74
CA VAL A 203 -15.33 -2.61 -6.29
C VAL A 203 -14.31 -3.74 -6.34
N GLY A 204 -13.07 -3.42 -6.74
CA GLY A 204 -11.97 -4.39 -6.82
C GLY A 204 -11.64 -5.02 -5.47
N ILE A 205 -11.49 -4.22 -4.42
CA ILE A 205 -11.16 -4.69 -3.07
C ILE A 205 -12.29 -5.56 -2.51
N ILE A 206 -13.55 -5.07 -2.57
CA ILE A 206 -14.70 -5.83 -2.09
C ILE A 206 -14.86 -7.14 -2.87
N SER A 207 -14.66 -7.12 -4.19
CA SER A 207 -14.72 -8.33 -5.03
C SER A 207 -13.65 -9.36 -4.63
N GLN A 208 -12.42 -8.94 -4.33
CA GLN A 208 -11.38 -9.86 -3.87
C GLN A 208 -11.75 -10.47 -2.52
N PHE A 209 -12.31 -9.68 -1.60
CA PHE A 209 -12.73 -10.17 -0.30
C PHE A 209 -13.85 -11.22 -0.41
N ILE A 210 -14.97 -10.92 -1.08
CA ILE A 210 -16.10 -11.84 -1.21
C ILE A 210 -15.78 -13.10 -2.03
N THR A 211 -14.63 -13.12 -2.69
CA THR A 211 -14.16 -14.26 -3.47
C THR A 211 -12.97 -14.98 -2.82
N ASP A 212 -12.79 -14.84 -1.50
CA ASP A 212 -11.74 -15.50 -0.72
C ASP A 212 -10.32 -15.23 -1.21
N ASN A 213 -10.02 -14.02 -1.61
CA ASN A 213 -8.73 -13.63 -2.15
C ASN A 213 -8.17 -12.32 -1.54
N ALA A 214 -8.71 -11.91 -0.41
CA ALA A 214 -8.20 -10.83 0.43
C ALA A 214 -8.36 -11.25 1.90
N ASP A 215 -7.29 -11.79 2.46
CA ASP A 215 -7.29 -12.40 3.78
C ASP A 215 -6.41 -11.62 4.75
N THR A 216 -6.62 -11.83 6.04
CA THR A 216 -5.78 -11.29 7.11
C THR A 216 -4.74 -12.35 7.53
N ILE A 217 -3.68 -11.94 8.21
CA ILE A 217 -2.58 -12.80 8.64
C ILE A 217 -2.50 -12.87 10.17
N TYR A 218 -2.04 -14.01 10.69
CA TYR A 218 -1.75 -14.21 12.11
C TYR A 218 -0.28 -13.92 12.43
N CYS A 219 0.25 -12.81 11.96
CA CYS A 219 1.58 -12.34 12.29
C CYS A 219 1.63 -10.81 12.17
N ARG A 220 2.72 -10.22 12.61
CA ARG A 220 2.99 -8.78 12.45
C ARG A 220 3.39 -8.48 11.01
N SER A 221 3.16 -7.25 10.57
CA SER A 221 3.64 -6.79 9.27
C SER A 221 5.16 -6.96 9.10
N LEU A 222 5.93 -6.70 10.15
CA LEU A 222 7.38 -6.88 10.13
C LEU A 222 7.79 -8.34 9.89
N ASP A 223 7.03 -9.31 10.38
CA ASP A 223 7.36 -10.73 10.19
C ASP A 223 7.39 -11.13 8.72
N LEU A 224 6.54 -10.53 7.89
CA LEU A 224 6.57 -10.73 6.43
C LEU A 224 7.89 -10.27 5.81
N SER A 225 8.37 -9.11 6.26
CA SER A 225 9.66 -8.57 5.82
C SER A 225 10.83 -9.42 6.31
N LEU A 226 10.76 -9.91 7.56
CA LEU A 226 11.77 -10.79 8.13
C LEU A 226 11.85 -12.14 7.41
N ASN A 227 10.72 -12.71 7.00
CA ASN A 227 10.69 -13.93 6.17
C ASN A 227 11.41 -13.70 4.83
N MET A 228 11.16 -12.57 4.17
CA MET A 228 11.86 -12.21 2.95
C MET A 228 13.36 -11.96 3.18
N LYS A 229 13.74 -11.31 4.29
CA LYS A 229 15.15 -11.13 4.70
C LYS A 229 15.84 -12.47 4.88
N LYS A 230 15.19 -13.41 5.57
CA LYS A 230 15.67 -14.77 5.75
C LYS A 230 15.93 -15.43 4.39
N LYS A 231 14.94 -15.41 3.48
CA LYS A 231 15.06 -15.94 2.12
C LYS A 231 16.20 -15.32 1.32
N PHE A 232 16.34 -13.98 1.38
CA PHE A 232 17.41 -13.24 0.74
C PHE A 232 18.79 -13.69 1.23
N LYS A 233 18.96 -13.87 2.55
CA LYS A 233 20.21 -14.34 3.16
C LYS A 233 20.54 -15.80 2.82
N GLU A 234 19.54 -16.68 2.83
CA GLU A 234 19.69 -18.09 2.43
C GLU A 234 20.18 -18.25 0.99
N LEU A 235 19.80 -17.33 0.10
CA LEU A 235 20.28 -17.29 -1.29
C LEU A 235 21.67 -16.64 -1.45
N GLY A 236 22.33 -16.25 -0.35
CA GLY A 236 23.66 -15.64 -0.37
C GLY A 236 23.67 -14.13 -0.56
N GLY A 237 22.54 -13.44 -0.37
CA GLY A 237 22.46 -12.00 -0.49
C GLY A 237 23.21 -11.25 0.61
N ASN A 238 23.89 -10.16 0.23
CA ASN A 238 24.55 -9.25 1.15
C ASN A 238 23.60 -8.12 1.54
N LEU A 239 23.36 -7.92 2.86
CA LEU A 239 22.48 -6.87 3.40
C LEU A 239 23.31 -5.98 4.33
N ILE A 240 23.30 -4.69 4.05
CA ILE A 240 24.00 -3.64 4.83
C ILE A 240 22.91 -2.74 5.39
N LEU A 241 22.86 -2.63 6.73
CA LEU A 241 21.93 -1.80 7.48
C LEU A 241 22.66 -0.61 8.08
N ASN A 242 21.91 0.41 8.51
CA ASN A 242 22.44 1.67 9.06
C ASN A 242 23.39 2.38 8.08
N GLU A 243 23.11 2.26 6.78
CA GLU A 243 23.96 2.82 5.73
C GLU A 243 23.08 3.56 4.72
N GLU A 244 23.17 4.89 4.71
CA GLU A 244 22.43 5.74 3.80
C GLU A 244 23.25 6.07 2.56
N ILE A 245 22.69 5.83 1.38
CA ILE A 245 23.28 6.30 0.12
C ILE A 245 22.97 7.79 -0.01
N THR A 246 24.03 8.57 -0.20
CA THR A 246 23.98 10.04 -0.24
C THR A 246 24.39 10.60 -1.60
N LYS A 247 25.00 9.79 -2.49
CA LYS A 247 25.51 10.27 -3.77
C LYS A 247 25.52 9.17 -4.83
N LEU A 248 25.21 9.56 -6.07
CA LEU A 248 25.42 8.77 -7.27
C LEU A 248 26.54 9.43 -8.09
N ASN A 249 27.56 8.68 -8.47
CA ASN A 249 28.60 9.15 -9.39
C ASN A 249 28.28 8.65 -10.79
N ILE A 250 27.93 9.56 -11.69
CA ILE A 250 27.45 9.27 -13.04
C ILE A 250 28.46 9.80 -14.05
N GLU A 251 28.92 8.92 -14.95
CA GLU A 251 29.78 9.25 -16.08
C GLU A 251 29.20 8.66 -17.37
N ASN A 252 29.15 9.42 -18.43
CA ASN A 252 28.65 8.97 -19.74
C ASN A 252 27.28 8.29 -19.65
N ASN A 253 26.35 8.87 -18.89
CA ASN A 253 24.99 8.35 -18.66
C ASN A 253 24.98 6.93 -18.05
N SER A 254 25.97 6.62 -17.21
CA SER A 254 26.04 5.36 -16.45
C SER A 254 26.54 5.62 -15.04
N ILE A 255 25.97 4.97 -14.05
CA ILE A 255 26.46 5.03 -12.67
C ILE A 255 27.75 4.21 -12.62
N VAL A 256 28.84 4.85 -12.20
CA VAL A 256 30.13 4.18 -11.97
C VAL A 256 30.22 3.64 -10.55
N ASN A 257 29.69 4.34 -9.58
CA ASN A 257 29.53 3.88 -8.20
C ASN A 257 28.48 4.74 -7.48
N ILE A 258 28.01 4.23 -6.33
CA ILE A 258 27.20 4.99 -5.38
C ILE A 258 27.92 5.08 -4.04
N GLU A 259 27.70 6.16 -3.30
CA GLU A 259 28.41 6.45 -2.07
C GLU A 259 27.45 6.64 -0.88
N SER A 260 27.85 6.07 0.23
CA SER A 260 27.40 6.48 1.55
C SER A 260 28.46 7.39 2.19
N LEU A 261 28.24 7.80 3.43
CA LEU A 261 29.27 8.55 4.19
C LEU A 261 30.54 7.72 4.40
N ASN A 262 30.46 6.40 4.43
CA ASN A 262 31.53 5.53 4.86
C ASN A 262 32.13 4.69 3.73
N LYS A 263 31.39 4.43 2.67
CA LYS A 263 31.75 3.44 1.64
C LYS A 263 31.30 3.82 0.25
N LYS A 264 32.02 3.24 -0.74
CA LYS A 264 31.63 3.23 -2.14
C LYS A 264 31.19 1.83 -2.55
N TYR A 265 30.15 1.79 -3.40
CA TYR A 265 29.59 0.55 -3.92
C TYR A 265 29.62 0.57 -5.45
N GLU A 266 30.33 -0.38 -6.04
CA GLU A 266 30.46 -0.55 -7.48
C GLU A 266 29.70 -1.80 -7.94
N ALA A 267 28.91 -1.66 -9.01
CA ALA A 267 28.12 -2.72 -9.59
C ALA A 267 27.93 -2.54 -11.09
N ASP A 268 27.50 -3.61 -11.76
CA ASP A 268 27.11 -3.57 -13.19
C ASP A 268 25.73 -2.88 -13.34
N TYR A 269 24.83 -3.07 -12.38
CA TYR A 269 23.48 -2.51 -12.36
C TYR A 269 23.12 -1.97 -10.99
N TYR A 270 22.29 -0.93 -10.98
CA TYR A 270 21.79 -0.28 -9.78
C TYR A 270 20.26 -0.27 -9.80
N ILE A 271 19.64 -0.56 -8.66
CA ILE A 271 18.18 -0.54 -8.51
C ILE A 271 17.79 0.45 -7.42
N ASN A 272 17.03 1.46 -7.79
CA ASN A 272 16.35 2.31 -6.82
C ASN A 272 15.09 1.61 -6.32
N ALA A 273 15.08 1.22 -5.06
CA ALA A 273 13.92 0.73 -4.32
C ALA A 273 13.54 1.65 -3.15
N SER A 274 14.13 2.84 -3.09
CA SER A 274 13.76 3.93 -2.18
C SER A 274 12.55 4.71 -2.72
N PRO A 275 11.91 5.59 -1.92
CA PRO A 275 10.82 6.44 -2.41
C PRO A 275 11.25 7.29 -3.60
N LEU A 276 10.47 7.26 -4.66
CA LEU A 276 10.84 7.84 -5.95
C LEU A 276 11.12 9.35 -5.85
N HIS A 277 10.24 10.11 -5.16
CA HIS A 277 10.43 11.54 -4.94
C HIS A 277 11.76 11.84 -4.24
N TYR A 278 12.07 11.12 -3.13
CA TYR A 278 13.33 11.28 -2.42
C TYR A 278 14.53 11.00 -3.32
N PHE A 279 14.48 9.93 -4.12
CA PHE A 279 15.57 9.57 -5.05
C PHE A 279 15.84 10.69 -6.06
N TYR A 280 14.78 11.23 -6.67
CA TYR A 280 14.90 12.30 -7.64
C TYR A 280 15.38 13.61 -7.02
N GLU A 281 14.82 14.02 -5.89
CA GLU A 281 15.14 15.30 -5.27
C GLU A 281 16.48 15.33 -4.52
N LYS A 282 16.97 14.19 -4.04
CA LYS A 282 18.14 14.11 -3.17
C LYS A 282 19.34 13.42 -3.74
N LEU A 283 19.14 12.48 -4.66
CA LEU A 283 20.24 11.63 -5.16
C LEU A 283 20.51 11.85 -6.63
N LEU A 284 19.56 12.33 -7.42
CA LEU A 284 19.68 12.46 -8.85
C LEU A 284 19.79 13.93 -9.29
N ASP A 285 20.77 14.23 -10.15
CA ASP A 285 20.90 15.57 -10.72
C ASP A 285 19.70 15.89 -11.63
N LYS A 286 19.21 17.14 -11.61
CA LYS A 286 18.03 17.61 -12.35
C LYS A 286 18.08 17.32 -13.86
N GLN A 287 19.27 17.25 -14.47
CA GLN A 287 19.42 16.90 -15.89
C GLN A 287 18.95 15.49 -16.24
N TYR A 288 18.85 14.60 -15.24
CA TYR A 288 18.38 13.21 -15.37
C TYR A 288 16.95 13.03 -14.88
N HIS A 289 16.25 14.12 -14.51
CA HIS A 289 14.88 14.01 -14.04
C HIS A 289 13.92 13.63 -15.18
N ASP A 290 13.04 12.66 -14.93
CA ASP A 290 11.88 12.43 -15.75
C ASP A 290 10.78 13.43 -15.34
N LYS A 291 10.43 14.35 -16.24
CA LYS A 291 9.37 15.34 -16.03
C LYS A 291 8.04 14.74 -15.57
N TYR A 292 7.82 13.47 -15.87
CA TYR A 292 6.63 12.77 -15.41
C TYR A 292 6.64 12.53 -13.89
N VAL A 293 7.81 12.28 -13.30
CA VAL A 293 7.95 12.14 -11.84
C VAL A 293 7.63 13.47 -11.16
N ASP A 294 8.24 14.56 -11.64
CA ASP A 294 7.97 15.90 -11.11
C ASP A 294 6.48 16.21 -11.18
N TYR A 295 5.86 15.94 -12.35
CA TYR A 295 4.44 16.19 -12.57
C TYR A 295 3.50 15.44 -11.61
N ILE A 296 3.79 14.17 -11.26
CA ILE A 296 2.95 13.40 -10.31
C ILE A 296 2.98 14.03 -8.91
N PHE A 297 4.12 14.54 -8.48
CA PHE A 297 4.27 15.10 -7.14
C PHE A 297 3.86 16.58 -7.06
N ASP A 298 3.87 17.29 -8.17
CA ASP A 298 3.42 18.68 -8.28
C ASP A 298 1.90 18.78 -8.44
N ASP A 299 1.29 17.92 -9.25
CA ASP A 299 -0.16 17.90 -9.50
C ASP A 299 -0.91 16.95 -8.55
N ILE A 300 -0.87 17.27 -7.27
CA ILE A 300 -1.55 16.49 -6.22
C ILE A 300 -3.08 16.51 -6.28
N ILE A 301 -3.67 17.29 -7.18
CA ILE A 301 -5.12 17.32 -7.42
C ILE A 301 -5.51 16.16 -8.33
N ASN A 302 -4.82 16.00 -9.45
CA ASN A 302 -5.07 14.91 -10.39
C ASN A 302 -4.44 13.58 -9.95
N TYR A 303 -3.36 13.66 -9.15
CA TYR A 303 -2.66 12.51 -8.58
C TYR A 303 -2.65 12.57 -7.04
N PRO A 304 -3.84 12.52 -6.40
CA PRO A 304 -3.94 12.67 -4.96
C PRO A 304 -3.21 11.52 -4.25
N LEU A 305 -2.36 11.91 -3.32
CA LEU A 305 -1.67 11.00 -2.42
C LEU A 305 -2.33 11.05 -1.04
N ILE A 306 -2.31 9.92 -0.34
CA ILE A 306 -2.86 9.79 1.01
C ILE A 306 -1.72 9.61 1.99
N SER A 307 -1.72 10.42 3.04
CA SER A 307 -1.03 10.17 4.30
C SER A 307 -2.06 9.80 5.37
N THR A 308 -1.62 9.47 6.57
CA THR A 308 -2.54 9.10 7.65
C THR A 308 -1.99 9.52 9.01
N VAL A 309 -2.91 9.81 9.94
CA VAL A 309 -2.60 9.79 11.37
C VAL A 309 -2.92 8.39 11.88
N TYR A 310 -1.94 7.76 12.50
CA TYR A 310 -2.00 6.41 13.04
C TYR A 310 -2.08 6.49 14.56
N ILE A 311 -3.25 6.23 15.12
CA ILE A 311 -3.54 6.36 16.55
C ILE A 311 -3.63 4.99 17.16
N ALA A 312 -2.67 4.67 18.03
CA ALA A 312 -2.62 3.39 18.72
C ALA A 312 -3.21 3.52 20.13
N MET A 313 -4.14 2.64 20.44
CA MET A 313 -4.79 2.50 21.73
C MET A 313 -4.58 1.08 22.26
N LYS A 314 -4.57 0.94 23.56
CA LYS A 314 -4.53 -0.35 24.28
C LYS A 314 -5.90 -0.62 24.88
N ILE A 315 -6.43 -1.83 24.69
CA ILE A 315 -7.58 -2.33 25.41
C ILE A 315 -7.10 -3.41 26.37
N ASP A 316 -7.31 -3.21 27.66
CA ASP A 316 -6.85 -4.11 28.71
C ASP A 316 -7.46 -5.52 28.60
N LYS A 317 -6.71 -6.51 29.08
CA LYS A 317 -7.12 -7.93 29.07
C LYS A 317 -8.36 -8.22 29.90
N GLU A 318 -8.70 -7.34 30.86
CA GLU A 318 -9.89 -7.41 31.71
C GLU A 318 -11.17 -7.11 30.93
N TYR A 319 -11.12 -6.41 29.82
CA TYR A 319 -12.26 -6.20 28.92
C TYR A 319 -12.65 -7.53 28.23
N LYS A 320 -13.89 -7.95 28.43
CA LYS A 320 -14.36 -9.28 28.00
C LYS A 320 -15.30 -9.28 26.79
N GLU A 321 -15.79 -8.10 26.38
CA GLU A 321 -16.64 -8.04 25.19
C GLU A 321 -15.81 -8.32 23.93
N PRO A 322 -16.42 -8.90 22.90
CA PRO A 322 -15.75 -9.13 21.61
C PRO A 322 -15.25 -7.83 20.98
N ILE A 323 -14.04 -7.84 20.46
CA ILE A 323 -13.47 -6.72 19.70
C ILE A 323 -13.39 -7.16 18.24
N ASP A 324 -14.12 -6.44 17.38
CA ASP A 324 -14.10 -6.70 15.95
C ASP A 324 -12.72 -6.32 15.35
N HIS A 325 -12.25 -7.11 14.39
CA HIS A 325 -10.95 -6.89 13.77
C HIS A 325 -10.90 -5.62 12.91
N PHE A 326 -12.04 -5.16 12.37
CA PHE A 326 -12.12 -3.93 11.59
C PHE A 326 -13.52 -3.32 11.66
N THR A 327 -13.61 -2.12 12.20
CA THR A 327 -14.87 -1.36 12.35
C THR A 327 -14.70 0.05 11.80
N LEU A 328 -15.61 0.47 10.95
CA LEU A 328 -15.75 1.84 10.48
C LEU A 328 -16.89 2.49 11.23
N ILE A 329 -16.62 3.58 11.93
CA ILE A 329 -17.63 4.30 12.71
C ILE A 329 -17.90 5.64 12.05
N HIS A 330 -19.14 5.88 11.64
CA HIS A 330 -19.56 7.20 11.21
C HIS A 330 -19.63 8.14 12.41
N TYR A 331 -19.05 9.32 12.26
CA TYR A 331 -19.03 10.39 13.23
C TYR A 331 -19.45 11.69 12.53
N GLU A 332 -20.65 12.17 12.79
CA GLU A 332 -21.28 13.26 12.03
C GLU A 332 -20.45 14.55 12.04
N GLU A 333 -19.91 14.92 13.20
CA GLU A 333 -19.06 16.10 13.34
C GLU A 333 -17.76 15.96 12.54
N GLY A 334 -17.24 14.73 12.46
CA GLY A 334 -15.97 14.41 11.83
C GLY A 334 -14.76 14.91 12.59
N ILE A 335 -13.59 14.34 12.27
CA ILE A 335 -12.30 14.90 12.72
C ILE A 335 -11.68 15.65 11.55
N THR A 336 -11.37 16.93 11.76
CA THR A 336 -10.78 17.79 10.74
C THR A 336 -9.30 18.00 11.01
N VAL A 337 -8.48 17.74 10.00
CA VAL A 337 -7.04 18.05 9.99
C VAL A 337 -6.76 18.81 8.71
N GLY A 338 -6.41 20.09 8.82
CA GLY A 338 -6.24 20.95 7.67
C GLY A 338 -7.49 21.03 6.81
N SER A 339 -7.40 20.55 5.58
CA SER A 339 -8.53 20.51 4.62
C SER A 339 -9.29 19.19 4.63
N SER A 340 -8.76 18.15 5.28
CA SER A 340 -9.38 16.84 5.33
C SER A 340 -10.35 16.74 6.50
N LYS A 341 -11.64 16.53 6.21
CA LYS A 341 -12.67 16.22 7.19
C LYS A 341 -13.04 14.75 7.09
N ASN A 342 -12.77 13.98 8.14
CA ASN A 342 -13.03 12.56 8.21
C ASN A 342 -14.28 12.30 9.04
N GLN A 343 -15.39 12.00 8.39
CA GLN A 343 -16.67 11.59 9.03
C GLN A 343 -16.78 10.08 9.24
N THR A 344 -15.81 9.31 8.78
CA THR A 344 -15.72 7.87 9.07
C THR A 344 -14.34 7.56 9.59
N LEU A 345 -14.25 7.01 10.79
CA LEU A 345 -13.01 6.61 11.42
C LEU A 345 -12.83 5.09 11.31
N HIS A 346 -11.63 4.66 10.97
CA HIS A 346 -11.28 3.28 10.69
C HIS A 346 -10.57 2.65 11.90
N TYR A 347 -11.26 1.82 12.66
CA TYR A 347 -10.69 1.13 13.83
C TYR A 347 -10.32 -0.30 13.46
N ARG A 348 -9.06 -0.65 13.71
CA ARG A 348 -8.51 -2.00 13.49
C ARG A 348 -8.00 -2.56 14.80
N ALA A 349 -8.43 -3.77 15.11
CA ALA A 349 -7.90 -4.53 16.23
C ALA A 349 -7.24 -5.81 15.73
N TYR A 350 -6.28 -6.27 16.52
CA TYR A 350 -5.58 -7.54 16.30
C TYR A 350 -5.86 -8.49 17.46
N PRO A 351 -7.13 -8.95 17.64
CA PRO A 351 -7.54 -9.74 18.82
C PRO A 351 -6.82 -11.09 18.93
N TYR A 352 -6.23 -11.53 17.82
CA TYR A 352 -5.42 -12.74 17.71
C TYR A 352 -3.92 -12.52 17.96
N LEU A 353 -3.44 -11.26 17.99
CA LEU A 353 -2.07 -10.87 18.35
C LEU A 353 -2.11 -10.09 19.65
N LYS A 354 -1.98 -10.81 20.76
CA LYS A 354 -1.97 -10.19 22.10
C LYS A 354 -0.61 -9.61 22.42
N ASN A 355 -0.62 -8.49 23.14
CA ASN A 355 0.59 -7.94 23.76
C ASN A 355 1.08 -8.86 24.88
N ASN A 356 2.30 -8.66 25.36
CA ASN A 356 2.90 -9.48 26.42
C ASN A 356 2.10 -9.43 27.74
N ASP A 357 1.41 -8.33 28.01
CA ASP A 357 0.53 -8.15 29.17
C ASP A 357 -0.87 -8.75 28.97
N GLY A 358 -1.14 -9.34 27.80
CA GLY A 358 -2.43 -9.93 27.41
C GLY A 358 -3.44 -8.93 26.83
N SER A 359 -3.09 -7.64 26.78
CA SER A 359 -3.94 -6.59 26.18
C SER A 359 -4.06 -6.74 24.66
N THR A 360 -5.01 -6.01 24.07
CA THR A 360 -5.21 -5.91 22.62
C THR A 360 -4.89 -4.52 22.13
N THR A 361 -4.13 -4.40 21.03
CA THR A 361 -3.94 -3.13 20.36
C THR A 361 -5.13 -2.83 19.46
N LEU A 362 -5.68 -1.62 19.59
CA LEU A 362 -6.67 -1.02 18.72
C LEU A 362 -6.04 0.16 18.00
N ILE A 363 -6.13 0.22 16.68
CA ILE A 363 -5.56 1.29 15.87
C ILE A 363 -6.70 2.04 15.20
N CYS A 364 -6.69 3.37 15.30
CA CYS A 364 -7.55 4.24 14.50
C CYS A 364 -6.72 4.92 13.41
N LEU A 365 -7.23 4.91 12.17
CA LEU A 365 -6.66 5.59 11.03
C LEU A 365 -7.51 6.81 10.67
N ILE A 366 -6.86 7.95 10.51
CA ILE A 366 -7.45 9.18 9.97
C ILE A 366 -6.71 9.48 8.67
N ASP A 367 -7.35 9.21 7.54
CA ASP A 367 -6.75 9.44 6.23
C ASP A 367 -6.74 10.93 5.89
N LEU A 368 -5.60 11.39 5.37
CA LEU A 368 -5.35 12.78 5.04
C LEU A 368 -4.88 12.91 3.60
N HIS A 369 -5.31 13.96 2.94
CA HIS A 369 -4.64 14.38 1.72
C HIS A 369 -3.22 14.89 2.05
N VAL A 370 -2.21 14.57 1.23
CA VAL A 370 -0.81 14.95 1.52
C VAL A 370 -0.57 16.46 1.68
N LYS A 371 -1.45 17.32 1.16
CA LYS A 371 -1.38 18.77 1.42
C LYS A 371 -1.54 19.14 2.89
N ASP A 372 -2.20 18.29 3.69
CA ASP A 372 -2.41 18.52 5.11
C ASP A 372 -1.19 18.15 5.98
N TYR A 373 -0.12 17.62 5.36
CA TYR A 373 1.17 17.42 6.00
C TYR A 373 1.72 18.71 6.65
N ASP A 374 1.51 19.84 5.97
CA ASP A 374 2.06 21.12 6.40
C ASP A 374 1.48 21.57 7.77
N VAL A 375 0.28 21.09 8.14
CA VAL A 375 -0.29 21.30 9.50
C VAL A 375 0.64 20.71 10.58
N PHE A 376 1.11 19.48 10.38
CA PHE A 376 2.00 18.82 11.34
C PHE A 376 3.38 19.44 11.37
N LYS A 377 3.87 19.91 10.23
CA LYS A 377 5.15 20.62 10.14
C LYS A 377 5.09 21.95 10.91
N GLU A 378 4.05 22.75 10.71
CA GLU A 378 3.82 23.99 11.44
C GLU A 378 3.73 23.76 12.97
N LYS A 379 2.95 22.74 13.38
CA LYS A 379 2.85 22.36 14.80
C LYS A 379 4.19 21.93 15.39
N TYR A 380 5.03 21.26 14.60
CA TYR A 380 6.37 20.88 15.02
C TYR A 380 7.29 22.12 15.19
N GLU A 381 7.25 23.05 14.25
CA GLU A 381 8.06 24.27 14.25
C GLU A 381 7.68 25.23 15.40
N ASN A 382 6.39 25.30 15.76
CA ASN A 382 5.91 26.17 16.86
C ASN A 382 5.87 25.47 18.24
N GLY A 383 6.28 24.19 18.32
CA GLY A 383 6.41 23.46 19.59
C GLY A 383 5.11 22.81 20.12
N THR A 384 3.97 22.90 19.38
CA THR A 384 2.67 22.34 19.82
C THR A 384 2.36 20.96 19.23
N TYR A 385 3.34 20.31 18.60
CA TYR A 385 3.18 19.06 17.86
C TYR A 385 2.69 17.88 18.72
N TYR A 386 3.26 17.71 19.90
CA TYR A 386 2.92 16.58 20.76
C TYR A 386 1.53 16.74 21.38
N GLU A 387 1.18 17.97 21.80
CA GLU A 387 -0.15 18.31 22.31
C GLU A 387 -1.23 18.07 21.24
N TYR A 388 -0.98 18.53 20.01
CA TYR A 388 -1.91 18.31 18.90
C TYR A 388 -2.11 16.83 18.56
N LYS A 389 -1.06 16.02 18.62
CA LYS A 389 -1.18 14.55 18.44
C LYS A 389 -2.03 13.92 19.54
N GLU A 390 -1.83 14.30 20.78
CA GLU A 390 -2.60 13.82 21.92
C GLU A 390 -4.06 14.22 21.81
N GLU A 391 -4.35 15.45 21.39
CA GLU A 391 -5.71 15.92 21.09
C GLU A 391 -6.41 15.02 20.04
N LEU A 392 -5.77 14.78 18.89
CA LEU A 392 -6.30 13.90 17.86
C LEU A 392 -6.51 12.46 18.37
N GLY A 393 -5.57 11.97 19.17
CA GLY A 393 -5.67 10.64 19.79
C GLY A 393 -6.86 10.50 20.71
N ASN A 394 -7.07 11.50 21.58
CA ASN A 394 -8.18 11.54 22.52
C ASN A 394 -9.53 11.70 21.81
N LEU A 395 -9.62 12.52 20.76
CA LEU A 395 -10.82 12.65 19.94
C LEU A 395 -11.21 11.30 19.33
N ALA A 396 -10.29 10.62 18.69
CA ALA A 396 -10.55 9.30 18.09
C ALA A 396 -10.93 8.25 19.16
N MET A 397 -10.25 8.23 20.31
CA MET A 397 -10.57 7.35 21.42
C MET A 397 -11.99 7.59 21.94
N ASN A 398 -12.40 8.86 22.09
CA ASN A 398 -13.75 9.22 22.55
C ASN A 398 -14.83 8.80 21.57
N VAL A 399 -14.60 8.90 20.25
CA VAL A 399 -15.56 8.37 19.25
C VAL A 399 -15.77 6.87 19.43
N TYR A 400 -14.71 6.09 19.70
CA TYR A 400 -14.81 4.66 19.97
C TYR A 400 -15.56 4.38 21.29
N ILE A 401 -15.23 5.10 22.36
CA ILE A 401 -15.89 4.96 23.66
C ILE A 401 -17.39 5.29 23.55
N ASN A 402 -17.76 6.35 22.85
CA ASN A 402 -19.16 6.73 22.67
C ASN A 402 -19.97 5.62 21.98
N LYS A 403 -19.35 4.91 21.04
CA LYS A 403 -19.99 3.77 20.35
C LYS A 403 -19.98 2.48 21.18
N PHE A 404 -18.95 2.28 21.98
CA PHE A 404 -18.74 1.09 22.80
C PHE A 404 -18.50 1.49 24.28
N PRO A 405 -19.52 2.02 24.99
CA PRO A 405 -19.32 2.65 26.30
C PRO A 405 -18.73 1.72 27.39
N LYS A 406 -18.93 0.41 27.27
CA LYS A 406 -18.36 -0.57 28.20
C LYS A 406 -16.82 -0.62 28.16
N VAL A 407 -16.17 -0.09 27.12
CA VAL A 407 -14.72 -0.09 26.97
C VAL A 407 -14.03 1.03 27.77
N LYS A 408 -14.80 2.01 28.24
CA LYS A 408 -14.31 3.28 28.78
C LYS A 408 -13.20 3.11 29.84
N ASP A 409 -13.40 2.21 30.78
CA ASP A 409 -12.46 2.00 31.89
C ASP A 409 -11.30 1.05 31.53
N TYR A 410 -11.26 0.54 30.30
CA TYR A 410 -10.30 -0.44 29.82
C TYR A 410 -9.45 0.03 28.64
N ILE A 411 -9.70 1.24 28.11
CA ILE A 411 -9.00 1.76 26.93
C ILE A 411 -8.08 2.93 27.33
N SER A 412 -6.90 2.97 26.73
CA SER A 412 -5.95 4.06 26.91
C SER A 412 -5.21 4.37 25.63
N LEU A 413 -4.86 5.65 25.42
CA LEU A 413 -4.01 6.09 24.31
C LEU A 413 -2.57 5.66 24.55
N VAL A 414 -1.90 5.12 23.50
CA VAL A 414 -0.52 4.63 23.57
C VAL A 414 0.43 5.51 22.75
N ASP A 415 0.09 5.75 21.50
CA ASP A 415 0.95 6.51 20.58
C ASP A 415 0.13 7.12 19.44
N VAL A 416 0.63 8.21 18.88
CA VAL A 416 0.08 8.82 17.68
C VAL A 416 1.22 9.09 16.70
N ALA A 417 1.26 8.34 15.60
CA ALA A 417 2.19 8.59 14.51
C ALA A 417 1.52 9.47 13.45
N SER A 418 2.15 10.56 13.08
CA SER A 418 1.67 11.52 12.07
C SER A 418 2.35 11.30 10.72
N PRO A 419 1.91 11.97 9.65
CA PRO A 419 2.62 11.99 8.36
C PRO A 419 4.10 12.37 8.48
N LEU A 420 4.44 13.31 9.39
CA LEU A 420 5.81 13.72 9.67
C LEU A 420 6.65 12.55 10.24
N SER A 421 6.05 11.71 11.10
CA SER A 421 6.71 10.52 11.64
C SER A 421 7.05 9.49 10.54
N PHE A 422 6.12 9.25 9.61
CA PHE A 422 6.32 8.34 8.49
C PHE A 422 7.37 8.86 7.51
N GLU A 423 7.31 10.13 7.13
CA GLU A 423 8.32 10.73 6.26
C GLU A 423 9.72 10.63 6.85
N LYS A 424 9.90 10.99 8.11
CA LYS A 424 11.19 10.90 8.81
C LYS A 424 11.76 9.48 8.81
N LYS A 425 10.90 8.48 8.98
CA LYS A 425 11.32 7.07 9.03
C LYS A 425 11.61 6.49 7.64
N THR A 426 10.81 6.83 6.62
CA THR A 426 10.78 6.13 5.34
C THR A 426 11.16 6.99 4.14
N TYR A 427 11.25 8.32 4.29
CA TYR A 427 11.46 9.30 3.23
C TYR A 427 10.36 9.32 2.15
N THR A 428 9.18 8.76 2.46
CA THR A 428 8.02 8.89 1.57
C THR A 428 7.53 10.33 1.53
N TYR A 429 7.14 10.78 0.34
CA TYR A 429 6.69 12.15 0.11
C TYR A 429 5.56 12.54 1.05
N LYS A 430 5.81 13.54 1.91
CA LYS A 430 4.86 14.04 2.91
C LYS A 430 4.18 12.92 3.74
N GLY A 431 4.91 11.84 4.01
CA GLY A 431 4.41 10.70 4.78
C GLY A 431 3.39 9.84 4.06
N ALA A 432 3.24 9.94 2.72
CA ALA A 432 2.30 9.13 1.98
C ALA A 432 2.65 7.63 2.08
N TYR A 433 1.65 6.82 2.43
CA TYR A 433 1.85 5.38 2.59
C TYR A 433 1.54 4.57 1.32
N LEU A 434 0.90 5.20 0.34
CA LEU A 434 0.48 4.58 -0.92
C LEU A 434 0.81 5.51 -2.09
N SER A 435 1.15 4.95 -3.25
CA SER A 435 1.20 5.74 -4.49
C SER A 435 -0.20 6.19 -4.90
N SER A 436 -0.29 7.18 -5.79
CA SER A 436 -1.59 7.70 -6.23
C SER A 436 -2.47 6.58 -6.80
N LEU A 437 -3.72 6.55 -6.36
CA LEU A 437 -4.76 5.78 -7.02
C LEU A 437 -5.33 6.62 -8.18
N ALA A 438 -5.77 5.98 -9.25
CA ALA A 438 -6.35 6.73 -10.36
C ALA A 438 -7.66 7.41 -9.95
N THR A 439 -7.79 8.65 -10.40
CA THR A 439 -9.04 9.41 -10.35
C THR A 439 -9.71 9.38 -11.73
N PRO A 440 -10.99 9.72 -11.85
CA PRO A 440 -11.66 9.82 -13.15
C PRO A 440 -11.07 10.88 -14.09
N PHE A 441 -10.37 11.88 -13.54
CA PHE A 441 -9.87 13.06 -14.22
C PHE A 441 -8.35 13.09 -14.41
N GLY A 442 -7.59 12.26 -13.66
CA GLY A 442 -6.14 12.16 -13.79
C GLY A 442 -5.73 11.25 -14.97
N GLU A 443 -4.62 11.57 -15.62
CA GLU A 443 -4.04 10.71 -16.65
C GLU A 443 -3.51 9.41 -16.02
N ARG A 444 -3.64 8.30 -16.75
CA ARG A 444 -3.14 7.01 -16.33
C ARG A 444 -1.76 6.79 -16.91
N LYS A 445 -0.75 7.11 -16.15
CA LYS A 445 0.63 6.92 -16.53
C LYS A 445 1.30 5.92 -15.58
N SER A 446 2.28 5.20 -16.09
CA SER A 446 3.22 4.41 -15.32
C SER A 446 4.62 4.92 -15.59
N PHE A 447 5.45 4.86 -14.57
CA PHE A 447 6.86 5.18 -14.68
C PHE A 447 7.60 3.99 -15.32
N GLU A 448 8.66 4.26 -16.07
CA GLU A 448 9.45 3.19 -16.68
C GLU A 448 10.37 2.55 -15.64
N ILE A 449 10.46 1.22 -15.67
CA ILE A 449 11.32 0.46 -14.77
C ILE A 449 12.80 0.72 -15.08
N LYS A 450 13.18 0.73 -16.36
CA LYS A 450 14.51 1.14 -16.78
C LYS A 450 14.56 2.65 -16.85
N ASP A 451 15.57 3.26 -16.23
CA ASP A 451 15.76 4.71 -16.31
C ASP A 451 16.00 5.16 -17.76
N LYS A 452 15.40 6.32 -18.11
CA LYS A 452 15.47 6.86 -19.47
C LYS A 452 16.84 7.42 -19.84
N PHE A 453 17.56 7.94 -18.87
CA PHE A 453 18.78 8.69 -19.06
C PHE A 453 20.03 7.91 -18.64
N ILE A 454 19.87 7.03 -17.64
CA ILE A 454 20.98 6.31 -17.03
C ILE A 454 20.89 4.82 -17.39
N SER A 455 21.84 4.38 -18.18
CA SER A 455 21.80 3.09 -18.88
C SER A 455 21.77 1.85 -17.96
N ASN A 456 22.36 1.92 -16.77
CA ASN A 456 22.46 0.83 -15.80
C ASN A 456 21.63 1.05 -14.52
N LEU A 457 20.70 2.01 -14.53
CA LEU A 457 19.76 2.29 -13.45
C LEU A 457 18.39 1.73 -13.76
N TYR A 458 17.77 1.09 -12.75
CA TYR A 458 16.42 0.56 -12.79
C TYR A 458 15.65 1.01 -11.53
N HIS A 459 14.34 1.08 -11.64
CA HIS A 459 13.46 1.49 -10.55
C HIS A 459 12.56 0.34 -10.12
N ALA A 460 12.36 0.22 -8.82
CA ALA A 460 11.47 -0.73 -8.20
C ALA A 460 10.63 0.01 -7.14
N GLY A 461 9.51 -0.58 -6.72
CA GLY A 461 8.68 0.02 -5.67
C GLY A 461 7.25 0.29 -6.10
N GLN A 462 6.44 0.66 -5.13
CA GLN A 462 5.02 0.94 -5.37
C GLN A 462 4.79 2.22 -6.20
N TRP A 463 5.79 3.10 -6.30
CA TRP A 463 5.70 4.39 -6.99
C TRP A 463 5.82 4.31 -8.51
N ILE A 464 6.21 3.15 -9.05
CA ILE A 464 6.39 2.92 -10.49
C ILE A 464 5.04 2.91 -11.23
N THR A 465 3.99 2.49 -10.56
CA THR A 465 2.64 2.40 -11.14
C THR A 465 1.64 3.04 -10.21
N GLN A 466 0.57 3.60 -10.78
CA GLN A 466 -0.63 3.88 -10.00
C GLN A 466 -1.13 2.58 -9.37
N ILE A 467 -1.80 2.67 -8.21
CA ILE A 467 -2.19 1.55 -7.36
C ILE A 467 -0.95 0.93 -6.70
N GLY A 468 -0.45 1.56 -5.65
CA GLY A 468 0.65 1.04 -4.83
C GLY A 468 0.29 -0.21 -4.01
N GLY A 469 0.94 -0.33 -2.87
CA GLY A 469 0.75 -1.41 -1.90
C GLY A 469 1.64 -2.63 -2.15
N ILE A 470 1.49 -3.64 -1.29
CA ILE A 470 2.34 -4.84 -1.27
C ILE A 470 2.40 -5.56 -2.63
N PRO A 471 1.27 -5.82 -3.32
CA PRO A 471 1.32 -6.52 -4.60
C PRO A 471 2.20 -5.80 -5.63
N ARG A 472 2.09 -4.48 -5.71
CA ARG A 472 2.90 -3.67 -6.65
C ARG A 472 4.35 -3.55 -6.23
N SER A 473 4.62 -3.41 -4.94
CA SER A 473 6.00 -3.40 -4.42
C SER A 473 6.75 -4.66 -4.84
N LEU A 474 6.14 -5.83 -4.65
CA LEU A 474 6.77 -7.11 -4.98
C LEU A 474 6.88 -7.33 -6.48
N SER A 475 5.81 -7.08 -7.25
CA SER A 475 5.83 -7.28 -8.70
C SER A 475 6.80 -6.33 -9.40
N ASN A 476 6.89 -5.07 -8.98
CA ASN A 476 7.83 -4.13 -9.56
C ASN A 476 9.30 -4.46 -9.18
N GLY A 477 9.53 -5.03 -7.99
CA GLY A 477 10.84 -5.59 -7.63
C GLY A 477 11.25 -6.73 -8.56
N LYS A 478 10.34 -7.68 -8.83
CA LYS A 478 10.54 -8.75 -9.82
C LYS A 478 10.79 -8.17 -11.22
N PHE A 479 9.97 -7.24 -11.64
CA PHE A 479 10.00 -6.66 -12.99
C PHE A 479 11.30 -5.91 -13.29
N ALA A 480 11.93 -5.29 -12.29
CA ALA A 480 13.24 -4.68 -12.46
C ALA A 480 14.30 -5.72 -12.87
N ILE A 481 14.22 -6.92 -12.32
CA ILE A 481 15.13 -8.00 -12.69
C ILE A 481 14.78 -8.62 -14.05
N ASP A 482 13.49 -8.83 -14.32
CA ASP A 482 13.05 -9.32 -15.63
C ASP A 482 13.53 -8.40 -16.76
N GLU A 483 13.50 -7.06 -16.56
CA GLU A 483 13.98 -6.07 -17.52
C GLU A 483 15.51 -6.15 -17.71
N ILE A 484 16.28 -6.27 -16.61
CA ILE A 484 17.75 -6.42 -16.68
C ILE A 484 18.10 -7.68 -17.48
N VAL A 485 17.47 -8.81 -17.18
CA VAL A 485 17.73 -10.09 -17.86
C VAL A 485 17.37 -9.99 -19.35
N HIS A 486 16.22 -9.42 -19.66
CA HIS A 486 15.77 -9.20 -21.04
C HIS A 486 16.75 -8.34 -21.85
N GLN A 487 17.22 -7.22 -21.28
CA GLN A 487 18.22 -6.38 -21.95
C GLN A 487 19.54 -7.13 -22.20
N MET A 488 19.98 -7.96 -21.25
CA MET A 488 21.18 -8.80 -21.44
C MET A 488 21.02 -9.82 -22.59
N GLU A 489 19.83 -10.45 -22.70
CA GLU A 489 19.52 -11.38 -23.79
C GLU A 489 19.55 -10.68 -25.16
N LEU A 490 18.96 -9.48 -25.27
CA LEU A 490 18.98 -8.67 -26.50
C LEU A 490 20.40 -8.31 -26.91
N MET A 491 21.28 -7.90 -25.97
CA MET A 491 22.65 -7.57 -26.24
C MET A 491 23.45 -8.80 -26.75
N ASN A 492 23.20 -9.97 -26.18
CA ASN A 492 23.87 -11.21 -26.59
C ASN A 492 23.40 -11.65 -27.98
N ASN A 493 22.14 -11.57 -28.30
CA ASN A 493 21.59 -11.92 -29.60
C ASN A 493 22.15 -11.01 -30.71
N ASN A 494 22.24 -9.69 -30.45
CA ASN A 494 22.81 -8.74 -31.40
C ASN A 494 24.32 -9.03 -31.66
N LYS A 495 25.09 -9.39 -30.63
CA LYS A 495 26.50 -9.79 -30.81
C LYS A 495 26.66 -11.06 -31.64
N ASN A 496 25.75 -12.02 -31.50
CA ASN A 496 25.77 -13.26 -32.27
C ASN A 496 25.31 -13.07 -33.73
N ASN A 497 24.45 -12.11 -34.00
CA ASN A 497 24.04 -11.76 -35.37
C ASN A 497 25.04 -10.89 -36.13
N MET A 498 26.04 -10.32 -35.45
CA MET A 498 27.14 -9.54 -36.04
C MET A 498 28.40 -10.37 -36.29
N LYS A 499 28.43 -11.61 -35.85
CA LYS A 499 29.48 -12.61 -36.15
C LYS A 499 29.03 -13.53 -37.30
#